data_da1f7b2cfc65920a82d22ad03c7f8d47
#
_entry.id   da1f7b2cfc65920a82d22ad03c7f8d47
#
_cell.length_a   1.000
_cell.length_b   1.000
_cell.length_c   1.000
_cell.angle_alpha   90.00
_cell.angle_beta   90.00
_cell.angle_gamma   90.00
#
_symmetry.space_group_name_H-M   'P 1'
#
loop_
_entity.id
_entity.type
_entity.pdbx_description
1 polymer ?
#
loop_
_entity_poly.entity_id
_entity_poly.type
_entity_poly.pdbx_seq_one_letter_code
_entity_poly.pdbx_strand_id
1 'polypeptide(L)'
;MAINNRYDFVMLFDVENGNPNGDPDAGNAPRMDAESGYGYVTDVCLKRKIRNYVELVKEGEEGYNILIKPDRSLNAKFTEAYKELGLTSTKKDSREKKADDMVKARDYMCKNYFDVRTFGAVMSTGDNPCGIVRGPVQINFARSISPVEPQDIAITRQARTTDERTETGDTEIGRKSFIPYALYRAEGYISAALANKVTDLSEEDVELLWTAIMNMFENDHSAARGKMCMRKL
;
A
#
# COMPACT_ATOMS: atom_id res chain seq x y z
N MET A 1 5.75 -10.40 -21.65
CA MET A 1 4.52 -11.19 -21.87
C MET A 1 3.81 -11.35 -20.55
N ALA A 2 2.47 -11.34 -20.50
CA ALA A 2 1.74 -11.59 -19.27
C ALA A 2 2.03 -13.00 -18.74
N ILE A 3 1.87 -13.17 -17.42
CA ILE A 3 2.17 -14.43 -16.73
C ILE A 3 1.25 -15.57 -17.17
N ASN A 4 1.74 -16.79 -17.16
CA ASN A 4 0.98 -17.97 -17.55
C ASN A 4 0.52 -18.83 -16.36
N ASN A 5 1.15 -18.68 -15.21
CA ASN A 5 0.90 -19.47 -14.02
C ASN A 5 0.11 -18.70 -12.96
N ARG A 6 -0.73 -19.41 -12.21
CA ARG A 6 -1.30 -18.95 -10.95
C ARG A 6 -0.24 -19.14 -9.86
N TYR A 7 -0.17 -18.19 -8.93
CA TYR A 7 0.66 -18.32 -7.73
C TYR A 7 -0.21 -18.14 -6.49
N ASP A 8 -0.03 -19.03 -5.54
CA ASP A 8 -0.53 -18.90 -4.18
C ASP A 8 0.69 -18.85 -3.27
N PHE A 9 0.80 -17.84 -2.41
CA PHE A 9 2.00 -17.62 -1.60
C PHE A 9 1.67 -17.25 -0.16
N VAL A 10 2.61 -17.51 0.73
CA VAL A 10 2.53 -17.17 2.15
C VAL A 10 3.74 -16.33 2.54
N MET A 11 3.48 -15.21 3.19
CA MET A 11 4.49 -14.35 3.80
C MET A 11 4.54 -14.58 5.30
N LEU A 12 5.74 -14.78 5.84
CA LEU A 12 6.02 -14.73 7.28
C LEU A 12 6.94 -13.55 7.56
N PHE A 13 6.51 -12.64 8.42
CA PHE A 13 7.31 -11.52 8.89
C PHE A 13 7.08 -11.30 10.37
N ASP A 14 8.06 -10.73 11.04
CA ASP A 14 7.93 -10.42 12.46
C ASP A 14 8.08 -8.91 12.75
N VAL A 15 7.68 -8.57 13.94
CA VAL A 15 7.89 -7.27 14.56
C VAL A 15 8.52 -7.45 15.93
N GLU A 16 9.50 -6.61 16.24
CA GLU A 16 10.16 -6.53 17.54
C GLU A 16 10.14 -5.08 18.02
N ASN A 17 9.58 -4.86 19.22
CA ASN A 17 9.46 -3.55 19.88
C ASN A 17 8.84 -2.47 18.97
N GLY A 18 7.76 -2.82 18.28
CA GLY A 18 7.18 -1.94 17.27
C GLY A 18 5.68 -2.04 17.10
N ASN A 19 5.13 -1.10 16.34
CA ASN A 19 3.75 -1.09 15.91
C ASN A 19 3.69 -1.37 14.40
N PRO A 20 3.32 -2.59 14.00
CA PRO A 20 3.32 -2.97 12.59
C PRO A 20 2.23 -2.28 11.78
N ASN A 21 1.09 -1.95 12.42
CA ASN A 21 -0.03 -1.27 11.80
C ASN A 21 -0.92 -0.64 12.87
N GLY A 22 -0.75 0.66 13.08
CA GLY A 22 -1.53 1.41 14.06
C GLY A 22 -3.00 1.54 13.69
N ASP A 23 -3.85 1.58 14.72
CA ASP A 23 -5.28 1.77 14.59
C ASP A 23 -5.66 3.23 14.94
N PRO A 24 -6.10 4.04 13.95
CA PRO A 24 -6.50 5.42 14.21
C PRO A 24 -7.67 5.53 15.18
N ASP A 25 -8.55 4.54 15.25
CA ASP A 25 -9.72 4.53 16.14
C ASP A 25 -9.35 4.15 17.59
N ALA A 26 -8.17 3.57 17.80
CA ALA A 26 -7.63 3.15 19.08
C ALA A 26 -6.37 3.95 19.49
N GLY A 27 -6.30 5.25 19.17
CA GLY A 27 -5.17 6.10 19.51
C GLY A 27 -3.84 5.65 18.90
N ASN A 28 -3.91 5.05 17.71
CA ASN A 28 -2.77 4.48 16.99
C ASN A 28 -2.08 3.29 17.70
N ALA A 29 -2.80 2.58 18.58
CA ALA A 29 -2.32 1.31 19.13
C ALA A 29 -2.19 0.23 18.02
N PRO A 30 -1.33 -0.80 18.20
CA PRO A 30 -1.28 -1.94 17.28
C PRO A 30 -2.65 -2.57 17.11
N ARG A 31 -3.03 -2.86 15.86
CA ARG A 31 -4.32 -3.49 15.56
C ARG A 31 -4.37 -4.91 16.11
N MET A 32 -5.43 -5.21 16.83
CA MET A 32 -5.71 -6.55 17.34
C MET A 32 -7.22 -6.82 17.38
N ASP A 33 -7.57 -8.08 17.27
CA ASP A 33 -8.92 -8.54 17.54
C ASP A 33 -9.12 -8.64 19.07
N ALA A 34 -10.03 -7.84 19.60
CA ALA A 34 -10.27 -7.73 21.04
C ALA A 34 -10.78 -9.03 21.68
N GLU A 35 -11.45 -9.89 20.92
CA GLU A 35 -11.99 -11.16 21.43
C GLU A 35 -10.92 -12.24 21.48
N SER A 36 -10.15 -12.41 20.41
CA SER A 36 -9.16 -13.48 20.28
C SER A 36 -7.75 -13.08 20.70
N GLY A 37 -7.47 -11.79 20.85
CA GLY A 37 -6.16 -11.25 21.17
C GLY A 37 -5.13 -11.35 20.03
N TYR A 38 -5.50 -11.82 18.83
CA TYR A 38 -4.57 -11.90 17.72
C TYR A 38 -4.37 -10.52 17.07
N GLY A 39 -3.11 -10.16 16.86
CA GLY A 39 -2.75 -8.97 16.09
C GLY A 39 -3.02 -9.16 14.60
N TYR A 40 -3.31 -8.08 13.90
CA TYR A 40 -3.44 -8.10 12.45
C TYR A 40 -2.81 -6.88 11.77
N VAL A 41 -2.35 -7.10 10.54
CA VAL A 41 -1.85 -6.05 9.66
C VAL A 41 -2.70 -6.08 8.39
N THR A 42 -3.27 -4.92 8.04
CA THR A 42 -4.16 -4.83 6.88
C THR A 42 -3.41 -5.01 5.57
N ASP A 43 -4.09 -5.52 4.54
CA ASP A 43 -3.57 -5.62 3.19
C ASP A 43 -3.13 -4.25 2.64
N VAL A 44 -3.88 -3.20 2.98
CA VAL A 44 -3.55 -1.81 2.59
C VAL A 44 -2.19 -1.38 3.15
N CYS A 45 -1.89 -1.75 4.41
CA CYS A 45 -0.60 -1.48 5.04
C CYS A 45 0.54 -2.22 4.30
N LEU A 46 0.37 -3.51 4.01
CA LEU A 46 1.36 -4.31 3.28
C LEU A 46 1.57 -3.79 1.86
N LYS A 47 0.47 -3.54 1.12
CA LYS A 47 0.53 -2.96 -0.22
C LYS A 47 1.20 -1.59 -0.26
N ARG A 48 1.04 -0.76 0.79
CA ARG A 48 1.76 0.52 0.91
C ARG A 48 3.26 0.31 0.97
N LYS A 49 3.74 -0.65 1.77
CA LYS A 49 5.17 -0.95 1.89
C LYS A 49 5.77 -1.47 0.58
N ILE A 50 5.03 -2.33 -0.12
CA ILE A 50 5.41 -2.81 -1.46
C ILE A 50 5.51 -1.63 -2.44
N ARG A 51 4.52 -0.72 -2.46
CA ARG A 51 4.55 0.49 -3.30
C ARG A 51 5.75 1.37 -3.00
N ASN A 52 6.04 1.59 -1.72
CA ASN A 52 7.18 2.42 -1.31
C ASN A 52 8.51 1.81 -1.78
N TYR A 53 8.64 0.49 -1.71
CA TYR A 53 9.84 -0.18 -2.21
C TYR A 53 9.96 -0.04 -3.72
N VAL A 54 8.89 -0.31 -4.48
CA VAL A 54 8.89 -0.18 -5.94
C VAL A 54 9.19 1.26 -6.37
N GLU A 55 8.57 2.26 -5.73
CA GLU A 55 8.85 3.67 -6.00
C GLU A 55 10.33 4.01 -5.78
N LEU A 56 10.96 3.46 -4.74
CA LEU A 56 12.37 3.70 -4.43
C LEU A 56 13.31 3.08 -5.48
N VAL A 57 13.05 1.84 -5.90
CA VAL A 57 13.98 1.10 -6.77
C VAL A 57 13.74 1.36 -8.26
N LYS A 58 12.56 1.87 -8.62
CA LYS A 58 12.12 2.14 -9.98
C LYS A 58 11.83 3.63 -10.23
N GLU A 59 12.40 4.51 -9.41
CA GLU A 59 12.20 5.94 -9.53
C GLU A 59 12.56 6.45 -10.93
N GLY A 60 11.59 7.09 -11.60
CA GLY A 60 11.77 7.64 -12.93
C GLY A 60 11.73 6.63 -14.10
N GLU A 61 11.59 5.34 -13.82
CA GLU A 61 11.43 4.35 -14.89
C GLU A 61 9.99 4.36 -15.43
N GLU A 62 9.88 4.35 -16.77
CA GLU A 62 8.58 4.32 -17.47
C GLU A 62 7.82 3.02 -17.12
N GLY A 63 6.52 3.15 -16.83
CA GLY A 63 5.67 2.01 -16.50
C GLY A 63 5.67 1.61 -15.03
N TYR A 64 6.50 2.22 -14.17
CA TYR A 64 6.61 1.89 -12.75
C TYR A 64 6.13 3.00 -11.81
N ASN A 65 5.35 3.95 -12.32
CA ASN A 65 4.71 4.95 -11.47
C ASN A 65 3.79 4.30 -10.43
N ILE A 66 3.58 5.01 -9.32
CA ILE A 66 2.63 4.62 -8.28
C ILE A 66 1.43 5.57 -8.31
N LEU A 67 0.23 5.02 -8.52
CA LEU A 67 -1.02 5.78 -8.51
C LEU A 67 -1.35 6.25 -7.08
N ILE A 68 -1.34 5.32 -6.13
CA ILE A 68 -1.75 5.59 -4.75
C ILE A 68 -0.55 6.13 -3.96
N LYS A 69 -0.30 7.44 -4.07
CA LYS A 69 0.69 8.18 -3.28
C LYS A 69 0.22 9.62 -3.03
N PRO A 70 0.68 10.28 -1.96
CA PRO A 70 0.18 11.60 -1.51
C PRO A 70 0.85 12.78 -2.24
N ASP A 71 1.24 12.63 -3.49
CA ASP A 71 1.88 13.67 -4.29
C ASP A 71 0.86 14.61 -4.96
N ARG A 72 -0.17 14.03 -5.60
CA ARG A 72 -1.22 14.73 -6.34
C ARG A 72 -2.56 14.04 -6.17
N SER A 73 -3.66 14.74 -6.43
CA SER A 73 -4.99 14.11 -6.39
C SER A 73 -5.14 13.05 -7.49
N LEU A 74 -5.94 12.02 -7.23
CA LEU A 74 -6.23 10.98 -8.22
C LEU A 74 -6.85 11.57 -9.49
N ASN A 75 -7.78 12.52 -9.36
CA ASN A 75 -8.41 13.17 -10.50
C ASN A 75 -7.40 13.95 -11.37
N ALA A 76 -6.35 14.52 -10.79
CA ALA A 76 -5.28 15.16 -11.56
C ALA A 76 -4.50 14.16 -12.41
N LYS A 77 -4.22 12.96 -11.86
CA LYS A 77 -3.55 11.87 -12.59
C LYS A 77 -4.44 11.31 -13.71
N PHE A 78 -5.75 11.21 -13.48
CA PHE A 78 -6.70 10.78 -14.53
C PHE A 78 -6.81 11.81 -15.65
N THR A 79 -6.83 13.10 -15.31
CA THR A 79 -6.85 14.19 -16.32
C THR A 79 -5.57 14.18 -17.15
N GLU A 80 -4.42 13.91 -16.55
CA GLU A 80 -3.15 13.75 -17.27
C GLU A 80 -3.20 12.58 -18.27
N ALA A 81 -3.72 11.41 -17.88
CA ALA A 81 -3.91 10.27 -18.77
C ALA A 81 -4.76 10.63 -20.00
N TYR A 82 -5.86 11.35 -19.80
CA TYR A 82 -6.69 11.84 -20.90
C TYR A 82 -5.95 12.80 -21.82
N LYS A 83 -5.18 13.73 -21.25
CA LYS A 83 -4.37 14.68 -21.99
C LYS A 83 -3.30 14.00 -22.83
N GLU A 84 -2.55 13.06 -22.27
CA GLU A 84 -1.50 12.31 -22.97
C GLU A 84 -2.05 11.48 -24.14
N LEU A 85 -3.27 10.96 -23.99
CA LEU A 85 -3.96 10.21 -25.03
C LEU A 85 -4.72 11.08 -26.02
N GLY A 86 -4.76 12.41 -25.83
CA GLY A 86 -5.55 13.33 -26.65
C GLY A 86 -7.07 13.07 -26.58
N LEU A 87 -7.56 12.49 -25.47
CA LEU A 87 -8.97 12.19 -25.29
C LEU A 87 -9.75 13.47 -24.91
N THR A 88 -10.87 13.69 -25.56
CA THR A 88 -11.66 14.93 -25.42
C THR A 88 -13.12 14.68 -25.07
N SER A 89 -13.44 13.50 -24.52
CA SER A 89 -14.83 13.23 -24.17
C SER A 89 -15.33 14.18 -23.08
N THR A 90 -16.51 14.75 -23.32
CA THR A 90 -17.16 15.71 -22.42
C THR A 90 -18.46 15.14 -21.87
N LYS A 91 -19.07 15.81 -20.90
CA LYS A 91 -20.40 15.41 -20.38
C LYS A 91 -21.49 15.38 -21.47
N LYS A 92 -21.29 16.09 -22.60
CA LYS A 92 -22.23 16.18 -23.72
C LYS A 92 -22.03 15.07 -24.79
N ASP A 93 -20.91 14.34 -24.76
CA ASP A 93 -20.63 13.29 -25.73
C ASP A 93 -21.51 12.03 -25.55
N SER A 94 -21.60 11.22 -26.60
CA SER A 94 -22.35 9.98 -26.57
C SER A 94 -21.82 9.02 -25.50
N ARG A 95 -22.67 8.13 -25.03
CA ARG A 95 -22.28 7.11 -24.03
C ARG A 95 -21.21 6.18 -24.57
N GLU A 96 -21.25 5.86 -25.85
CA GLU A 96 -20.29 4.99 -26.55
C GLU A 96 -18.88 5.64 -26.56
N LYS A 97 -18.77 6.91 -27.01
CA LYS A 97 -17.50 7.63 -27.03
C LYS A 97 -16.86 7.69 -25.63
N LYS A 98 -17.65 7.96 -24.60
CA LYS A 98 -17.16 7.97 -23.21
C LYS A 98 -16.67 6.61 -22.76
N ALA A 99 -17.34 5.52 -23.16
CA ALA A 99 -16.93 4.16 -22.84
C ALA A 99 -15.60 3.81 -23.52
N ASP A 100 -15.44 4.15 -24.79
CA ASP A 100 -14.20 3.91 -25.55
C ASP A 100 -13.02 4.70 -24.98
N ASP A 101 -13.22 5.99 -24.67
CA ASP A 101 -12.18 6.82 -24.08
C ASP A 101 -11.78 6.31 -22.67
N MET A 102 -12.76 5.85 -21.87
CA MET A 102 -12.50 5.27 -20.57
C MET A 102 -11.69 3.95 -20.67
N VAL A 103 -11.94 3.13 -21.69
CA VAL A 103 -11.15 1.90 -21.93
C VAL A 103 -9.70 2.26 -22.25
N LYS A 104 -9.48 3.21 -23.17
CA LYS A 104 -8.12 3.67 -23.51
C LYS A 104 -7.38 4.24 -22.31
N ALA A 105 -8.07 5.08 -21.53
CA ALA A 105 -7.51 5.66 -20.31
C ALA A 105 -7.17 4.58 -19.27
N ARG A 106 -8.02 3.56 -19.11
CA ARG A 106 -7.75 2.42 -18.23
C ARG A 106 -6.50 1.65 -18.66
N ASP A 107 -6.36 1.37 -19.94
CA ASP A 107 -5.22 0.64 -20.47
C ASP A 107 -3.92 1.44 -20.32
N TYR A 108 -3.98 2.76 -20.52
CA TYR A 108 -2.89 3.67 -20.19
C TYR A 108 -2.50 3.60 -18.71
N MET A 109 -3.48 3.60 -17.80
CA MET A 109 -3.21 3.50 -16.36
C MET A 109 -2.57 2.17 -15.99
N CYS A 110 -3.02 1.06 -16.58
CA CYS A 110 -2.38 -0.25 -16.39
C CYS A 110 -0.93 -0.26 -16.88
N LYS A 111 -0.67 0.34 -18.05
CA LYS A 111 0.67 0.39 -18.64
C LYS A 111 1.64 1.22 -17.81
N ASN A 112 1.22 2.37 -17.31
CA ASN A 112 2.11 3.36 -16.70
C ASN A 112 2.20 3.27 -15.17
N TYR A 113 1.26 2.58 -14.50
CA TYR A 113 1.21 2.49 -13.05
C TYR A 113 1.34 1.03 -12.58
N PHE A 114 2.46 0.70 -11.95
CA PHE A 114 2.73 -0.64 -11.42
C PHE A 114 1.63 -1.12 -10.47
N ASP A 115 1.20 -0.29 -9.55
CA ASP A 115 0.22 -0.67 -8.54
C ASP A 115 -1.20 -0.85 -9.11
N VAL A 116 -1.53 -0.18 -10.22
CA VAL A 116 -2.80 -0.39 -10.94
C VAL A 116 -2.80 -1.76 -11.61
N ARG A 117 -1.75 -2.11 -12.40
CA ARG A 117 -1.71 -3.40 -13.08
C ARG A 117 -1.47 -4.57 -12.12
N THR A 118 -0.90 -4.32 -10.94
CA THR A 118 -0.65 -5.36 -9.92
C THR A 118 -1.86 -5.57 -9.01
N PHE A 119 -2.31 -4.53 -8.31
CA PHE A 119 -3.34 -4.63 -7.27
C PHE A 119 -4.73 -4.21 -7.73
N GLY A 120 -4.82 -3.54 -8.87
CA GLY A 120 -6.05 -2.93 -9.36
C GLY A 120 -6.35 -1.59 -8.69
N ALA A 121 -7.34 -0.89 -9.24
CA ALA A 121 -7.80 0.39 -8.71
C ALA A 121 -9.24 0.69 -9.15
N VAL A 122 -9.95 1.46 -8.32
CA VAL A 122 -11.23 2.08 -8.68
C VAL A 122 -10.94 3.53 -9.07
N MET A 123 -11.06 3.82 -10.37
CA MET A 123 -10.70 5.10 -10.98
C MET A 123 -11.91 5.75 -11.66
N SER A 124 -13.08 5.68 -11.00
CA SER A 124 -14.36 6.08 -11.58
C SER A 124 -14.80 7.48 -11.16
N THR A 125 -13.94 8.24 -10.47
CA THR A 125 -14.25 9.58 -9.95
C THR A 125 -13.82 10.70 -10.91
N GLY A 126 -14.41 11.89 -10.73
CA GLY A 126 -14.04 13.08 -11.50
C GLY A 126 -14.67 13.14 -12.89
N ASP A 127 -14.16 14.08 -13.71
CA ASP A 127 -14.66 14.33 -15.06
C ASP A 127 -14.00 13.41 -16.12
N ASN A 128 -12.85 12.82 -15.80
CA ASN A 128 -12.04 11.95 -16.66
C ASN A 128 -11.87 10.56 -16.02
N PRO A 129 -12.94 9.73 -15.93
CA PRO A 129 -12.85 8.44 -15.28
C PRO A 129 -12.03 7.45 -16.11
N CYS A 130 -11.13 6.74 -15.45
CA CYS A 130 -10.35 5.63 -16.04
C CYS A 130 -10.93 4.25 -15.74
N GLY A 131 -12.17 4.18 -15.22
CA GLY A 131 -12.88 2.93 -14.97
C GLY A 131 -12.40 2.17 -13.74
N ILE A 132 -12.64 0.87 -13.75
CA ILE A 132 -12.27 -0.04 -12.66
C ILE A 132 -11.33 -1.11 -13.20
N VAL A 133 -10.22 -1.33 -12.52
CA VAL A 133 -9.26 -2.39 -12.79
C VAL A 133 -9.31 -3.40 -11.65
N ARG A 134 -9.62 -4.66 -11.97
CA ARG A 134 -9.47 -5.77 -11.04
C ARG A 134 -8.06 -6.33 -11.19
N GLY A 135 -7.20 -6.03 -10.21
CA GLY A 135 -5.80 -6.48 -10.24
C GLY A 135 -5.66 -7.99 -10.03
N PRO A 136 -4.66 -8.60 -10.67
CA PRO A 136 -4.36 -10.02 -10.54
C PRO A 136 -3.82 -10.41 -9.17
N VAL A 137 -3.18 -9.49 -8.44
CA VAL A 137 -2.56 -9.77 -7.15
C VAL A 137 -3.48 -9.34 -6.01
N GLN A 138 -3.82 -10.29 -5.15
CA GLN A 138 -4.57 -10.06 -3.92
C GLN A 138 -3.76 -10.55 -2.72
N ILE A 139 -3.76 -9.75 -1.65
CA ILE A 139 -3.10 -10.05 -0.38
C ILE A 139 -4.16 -9.96 0.71
N ASN A 140 -4.25 -10.96 1.58
CA ASN A 140 -5.14 -10.96 2.73
C ASN A 140 -4.51 -10.18 3.89
N PHE A 141 -5.29 -9.89 4.91
CA PHE A 141 -4.76 -9.38 6.17
C PHE A 141 -3.75 -10.38 6.73
N ALA A 142 -2.62 -9.88 7.22
CA ALA A 142 -1.73 -10.69 8.03
C ALA A 142 -2.31 -10.85 9.45
N ARG A 143 -2.19 -12.03 10.00
CA ARG A 143 -2.58 -12.34 11.38
C ARG A 143 -1.37 -12.86 12.14
N SER A 144 -1.22 -12.49 13.39
CA SER A 144 -0.19 -13.04 14.25
C SER A 144 -0.40 -14.55 14.49
N ILE A 145 0.69 -15.29 14.66
CA ILE A 145 0.65 -16.76 14.89
C ILE A 145 0.11 -17.08 16.30
N SER A 146 0.34 -16.17 17.24
CA SER A 146 -0.15 -16.27 18.63
C SER A 146 -0.79 -14.96 19.04
N PRO A 147 -1.63 -14.93 20.08
CA PRO A 147 -2.14 -13.70 20.68
C PRO A 147 -1.00 -12.73 21.00
N VAL A 148 -1.26 -11.43 20.89
CA VAL A 148 -0.32 -10.34 21.16
C VAL A 148 -0.79 -9.55 22.38
N GLU A 149 0.18 -9.01 23.11
CA GLU A 149 -0.08 -8.14 24.26
C GLU A 149 0.60 -6.78 24.01
N PRO A 150 -0.10 -5.79 23.43
CA PRO A 150 0.44 -4.46 23.26
C PRO A 150 0.82 -3.83 24.61
N GLN A 151 1.95 -3.14 24.63
CA GLN A 151 2.43 -2.39 25.79
C GLN A 151 2.43 -0.90 25.49
N ASP A 152 2.02 -0.12 26.48
CA ASP A 152 2.08 1.33 26.45
C ASP A 152 3.21 1.83 27.34
N ILE A 153 4.09 2.66 26.75
CA ILE A 153 5.15 3.32 27.49
C ILE A 153 5.03 4.83 27.37
N ALA A 154 5.31 5.51 28.47
CA ALA A 154 5.46 6.96 28.49
C ALA A 154 6.86 7.34 28.00
N ILE A 155 6.94 8.33 27.14
CA ILE A 155 8.19 8.88 26.59
C ILE A 155 8.25 10.36 26.95
N THR A 156 9.31 10.76 27.63
CA THR A 156 9.57 12.16 27.95
C THR A 156 10.25 12.84 26.78
N ARG A 157 9.62 13.90 26.26
CA ARG A 157 10.19 14.74 25.22
C ARG A 157 11.05 15.82 25.86
N GLN A 158 12.31 15.89 25.46
CA GLN A 158 13.25 16.91 25.95
C GLN A 158 13.06 18.28 25.27
N ALA A 159 12.77 18.28 23.97
CA ALA A 159 12.55 19.50 23.21
C ALA A 159 11.10 19.97 23.36
N ARG A 160 10.91 21.25 23.65
CA ARG A 160 9.62 21.89 23.80
C ARG A 160 9.18 22.56 22.51
N THR A 161 7.86 22.75 22.37
CA THR A 161 7.27 23.24 21.11
C THR A 161 7.21 24.78 21.05
N THR A 162 7.19 25.45 22.21
CA THR A 162 7.08 26.91 22.31
C THR A 162 8.01 27.45 23.39
N ASP A 163 8.44 28.73 23.26
CA ASP A 163 9.30 29.40 24.23
C ASP A 163 8.61 29.57 25.61
N GLU A 164 7.29 29.81 25.63
CA GLU A 164 6.51 29.92 26.87
C GLU A 164 6.58 28.62 27.69
N ARG A 165 6.50 27.45 27.06
CA ARG A 165 6.63 26.14 27.72
C ARG A 165 8.07 25.88 28.18
N THR A 166 9.03 26.57 27.60
CA THR A 166 10.43 26.50 28.03
C THR A 166 10.65 27.21 29.35
N GLU A 167 9.92 28.30 29.62
CA GLU A 167 9.98 29.05 30.85
C GLU A 167 9.28 28.36 32.03
N THR A 168 8.19 27.61 31.80
CA THR A 168 7.44 26.90 32.83
C THR A 168 8.08 25.61 33.33
N GLY A 169 9.09 25.11 32.63
CA GLY A 169 9.79 23.88 33.03
C GLY A 169 9.02 22.57 32.79
N ASP A 170 7.82 22.64 32.19
CA ASP A 170 6.97 21.46 31.98
C ASP A 170 7.53 20.52 30.91
N THR A 171 7.64 19.24 31.22
CA THR A 171 8.05 18.18 30.31
C THR A 171 6.85 17.63 29.53
N GLU A 172 6.96 17.57 28.20
CA GLU A 172 5.92 16.92 27.40
C GLU A 172 6.06 15.40 27.49
N ILE A 173 4.99 14.74 27.93
CA ILE A 173 4.92 13.28 28.00
C ILE A 173 4.14 12.78 26.78
N GLY A 174 4.81 12.03 25.90
CA GLY A 174 4.19 11.25 24.84
C GLY A 174 3.93 9.82 25.28
N ARG A 175 3.05 9.13 24.58
CA ARG A 175 2.80 7.69 24.75
C ARG A 175 3.17 6.96 23.47
N LYS A 176 3.75 5.77 23.61
CA LYS A 176 4.04 4.85 22.50
C LYS A 176 3.45 3.50 22.83
N SER A 177 2.56 3.02 21.93
CA SER A 177 2.03 1.67 22.00
C SER A 177 2.75 0.77 21.02
N PHE A 178 3.20 -0.39 21.46
CA PHE A 178 3.98 -1.32 20.66
C PHE A 178 3.76 -2.78 21.08
N ILE A 179 4.10 -3.69 20.18
CA ILE A 179 4.15 -5.13 20.44
C ILE A 179 5.60 -5.49 20.74
N PRO A 180 5.92 -6.14 21.87
CA PRO A 180 7.27 -6.59 22.18
C PRO A 180 7.84 -7.53 21.12
N TYR A 181 7.07 -8.54 20.74
CA TYR A 181 7.37 -9.44 19.64
C TYR A 181 6.11 -10.11 19.09
N ALA A 182 6.02 -10.24 17.78
CA ALA A 182 5.01 -11.09 17.14
C ALA A 182 5.49 -11.56 15.76
N LEU A 183 5.18 -12.82 15.42
CA LEU A 183 5.30 -13.36 14.08
C LEU A 183 3.94 -13.32 13.40
N TYR A 184 3.90 -12.74 12.19
CA TYR A 184 2.69 -12.58 11.36
C TYR A 184 2.75 -13.47 10.15
N ARG A 185 1.59 -13.99 9.75
CA ARG A 185 1.39 -14.75 8.53
C ARG A 185 0.34 -14.05 7.66
N ALA A 186 0.66 -13.81 6.40
CA ALA A 186 -0.27 -13.33 5.37
C ALA A 186 -0.27 -14.29 4.19
N GLU A 187 -1.40 -14.35 3.49
CA GLU A 187 -1.58 -15.11 2.26
C GLU A 187 -1.79 -14.16 1.10
N GLY A 188 -1.30 -14.55 -0.06
CA GLY A 188 -1.53 -13.81 -1.29
C GLY A 188 -1.74 -14.74 -2.48
N TYR A 189 -2.37 -14.18 -3.51
CA TYR A 189 -2.80 -14.90 -4.69
C TYR A 189 -2.51 -14.08 -5.94
N ILE A 190 -2.00 -14.71 -6.99
CA ILE A 190 -1.79 -14.10 -8.31
C ILE A 190 -2.57 -14.89 -9.35
N SER A 191 -3.47 -14.20 -10.06
CA SER A 191 -4.32 -14.80 -11.08
C SER A 191 -3.77 -14.54 -12.49
N ALA A 192 -3.25 -15.57 -13.16
CA ALA A 192 -2.85 -15.47 -14.54
C ALA A 192 -4.02 -15.06 -15.47
N ALA A 193 -5.23 -15.51 -15.18
CA ALA A 193 -6.41 -15.15 -15.97
C ALA A 193 -6.71 -13.65 -15.92
N LEU A 194 -6.55 -12.99 -14.75
CA LEU A 194 -6.72 -11.53 -14.62
C LEU A 194 -5.54 -10.79 -15.24
N ALA A 195 -4.31 -11.28 -15.07
CA ALA A 195 -3.13 -10.72 -15.71
C ALA A 195 -3.32 -10.67 -17.24
N ASN A 196 -3.66 -11.80 -17.85
CA ASN A 196 -3.80 -11.89 -19.31
C ASN A 196 -5.01 -11.12 -19.89
N LYS A 197 -6.11 -11.02 -19.13
CA LYS A 197 -7.36 -10.44 -19.66
C LYS A 197 -7.57 -8.98 -19.32
N VAL A 198 -6.86 -8.47 -18.29
CA VAL A 198 -7.19 -7.15 -17.70
C VAL A 198 -6.01 -6.21 -17.64
N THR A 199 -4.83 -6.67 -17.22
CA THR A 199 -3.76 -5.76 -16.79
C THR A 199 -2.42 -5.92 -17.50
N ASP A 200 -2.20 -7.02 -18.19
CA ASP A 200 -0.92 -7.41 -18.80
C ASP A 200 0.25 -7.50 -17.79
N LEU A 201 -0.05 -7.89 -16.52
CA LEU A 201 0.99 -8.13 -15.52
C LEU A 201 2.01 -9.14 -16.05
N SER A 202 3.28 -8.74 -16.12
CA SER A 202 4.36 -9.55 -16.70
C SER A 202 5.09 -10.39 -15.66
N GLU A 203 5.91 -11.36 -16.14
CA GLU A 203 6.83 -12.11 -15.26
C GLU A 203 7.84 -11.19 -14.58
N GLU A 204 8.31 -10.13 -15.25
CA GLU A 204 9.21 -9.12 -14.67
C GLU A 204 8.53 -8.34 -13.53
N ASP A 205 7.23 -8.02 -13.68
CA ASP A 205 6.44 -7.40 -12.62
C ASP A 205 6.30 -8.33 -11.41
N VAL A 206 6.15 -9.64 -11.65
CA VAL A 206 6.05 -10.64 -10.59
C VAL A 206 7.39 -10.82 -9.88
N GLU A 207 8.51 -10.84 -10.60
CA GLU A 207 9.85 -10.87 -10.00
C GLU A 207 10.11 -9.62 -9.15
N LEU A 208 9.71 -8.44 -9.65
CA LEU A 208 9.77 -7.20 -8.88
C LEU A 208 8.88 -7.27 -7.64
N LEU A 209 7.67 -7.85 -7.74
CA LEU A 209 6.78 -8.05 -6.61
C LEU A 209 7.40 -8.94 -5.53
N TRP A 210 8.03 -10.06 -5.91
CA TRP A 210 8.75 -10.94 -4.97
C TRP A 210 9.90 -10.20 -4.29
N THR A 211 10.68 -9.48 -5.06
CA THR A 211 11.78 -8.65 -4.53
C THR A 211 11.26 -7.58 -3.58
N ALA A 212 10.16 -6.91 -3.94
CA ALA A 212 9.54 -5.91 -3.10
C ALA A 212 8.99 -6.49 -1.79
N ILE A 213 8.33 -7.66 -1.83
CA ILE A 213 7.85 -8.35 -0.64
C ILE A 213 9.01 -8.70 0.29
N MET A 214 10.09 -9.26 -0.25
CA MET A 214 11.25 -9.66 0.56
C MET A 214 11.97 -8.49 1.22
N ASN A 215 11.95 -7.30 0.59
CA ASN A 215 12.74 -6.15 1.04
C ASN A 215 11.88 -4.96 1.53
N MET A 216 10.55 -5.08 1.58
CA MET A 216 9.66 -3.94 1.87
C MET A 216 9.84 -3.32 3.26
N PHE A 217 10.48 -4.00 4.18
CA PHE A 217 10.77 -3.49 5.53
C PHE A 217 12.14 -2.82 5.64
N GLU A 218 13.08 -3.08 4.72
CA GLU A 218 14.47 -2.57 4.81
C GLU A 218 14.55 -1.04 4.80
N ASN A 219 13.66 -0.38 4.06
CA ASN A 219 13.61 1.07 3.95
C ASN A 219 12.38 1.69 4.65
N ASP A 220 11.66 0.90 5.47
CA ASP A 220 10.45 1.33 6.17
C ASP A 220 10.65 1.55 7.67
N HIS A 221 11.89 1.69 8.11
CA HIS A 221 12.23 1.90 9.52
C HIS A 221 11.69 3.22 10.05
N SER A 222 11.10 3.17 11.24
CA SER A 222 10.71 4.37 11.99
C SER A 222 10.66 4.06 13.48
N ALA A 223 10.71 5.10 14.30
CA ALA A 223 10.62 4.95 15.76
C ALA A 223 9.33 4.27 16.23
N ALA A 224 8.24 4.39 15.47
CA ALA A 224 6.97 3.74 15.81
C ALA A 224 6.92 2.28 15.35
N ARG A 225 7.48 1.95 14.19
CA ARG A 225 7.42 0.59 13.61
C ARG A 225 8.33 -0.41 14.31
N GLY A 226 9.37 0.04 15.02
CA GLY A 226 10.36 -0.84 15.61
C GLY A 226 11.15 -1.60 14.54
N LYS A 227 11.56 -2.82 14.84
CA LYS A 227 12.24 -3.70 13.89
C LYS A 227 11.22 -4.63 13.26
N MET A 228 11.07 -4.55 11.94
CA MET A 228 10.26 -5.48 11.16
C MET A 228 11.14 -6.18 10.13
N CYS A 229 10.99 -7.50 10.00
CA CYS A 229 11.78 -8.30 9.08
C CYS A 229 10.92 -9.33 8.36
N MET A 230 11.13 -9.49 7.05
CA MET A 230 10.62 -10.64 6.32
C MET A 230 11.42 -11.87 6.74
N ARG A 231 10.73 -12.96 7.06
CA ARG A 231 11.35 -14.20 7.53
C ARG A 231 11.29 -15.30 6.47
N LYS A 232 10.18 -15.36 5.76
CA LYS A 232 10.00 -16.38 4.71
C LYS A 232 8.92 -15.94 3.71
N LEU A 233 9.18 -16.21 2.46
CA LEU A 233 8.22 -16.15 1.36
C LEU A 233 8.14 -17.53 0.71
#